data_1b35395c60dc259ea4935d179e9bcd9c
#
_entry.id   1b35395c60dc259ea4935d179e9bcd9c
#
_cell.length_a   1.000
_cell.length_b   1.000
_cell.length_c   1.000
_cell.angle_alpha   90.00
_cell.angle_beta   90.00
_cell.angle_gamma   90.00
#
_symmetry.space_group_name_H-M   'P 1'
#
loop_
_entity.id
_entity.type
_entity.pdbx_description
1 polymer ?
#
loop_
_entity_poly.entity_id
_entity_poly.type
_entity_poly.pdbx_seq_one_letter_code
_entity_poly.pdbx_strand_id
1 'polypeptide(L)'
;MRIVDFAHQQGAAIGVQLAHAGRKASTEAAWGSENPGRSIAPQDGGWQTAGPSAVAFPGLDEPEELDERGIDDVVAAFAASARRAVEANMDFVELHGAHGYLLHEFLSPLSNERTDEYGGTLENRARLLLRITDAVRDVIPEDMPLLVRLSATDWTEGGLTVADTSRVSGWLVEHGADLIDVSSAANVPAEIPVGPGYQVPLATEIKTTAGVPVAAVGMIDTAWQAEQIVATGLADVVLMGREALRDPHVALTAARALGVQEFPVPGQYERAYRRPPRTR
;
A
#
# COMPACT_ATOMS: atom_id res chain seq x y z
N MET A 1 5.77 -4.14 -20.07
CA MET A 1 5.69 -3.53 -21.41
C MET A 1 4.27 -3.53 -21.96
N ARG A 2 3.65 -4.61 -22.48
CA ARG A 2 2.32 -4.52 -23.14
C ARG A 2 1.24 -3.76 -22.34
N ILE A 3 1.15 -3.97 -21.01
CA ILE A 3 0.17 -3.29 -20.15
C ILE A 3 0.57 -1.83 -19.95
N VAL A 4 1.85 -1.57 -19.67
CA VAL A 4 2.39 -0.21 -19.47
C VAL A 4 2.22 0.61 -20.74
N ASP A 5 2.64 0.07 -21.90
CA ASP A 5 2.50 0.73 -23.20
C ASP A 5 1.02 1.10 -23.49
N PHE A 6 0.10 0.20 -23.14
CA PHE A 6 -1.33 0.48 -23.29
C PHE A 6 -1.81 1.60 -22.38
N ALA A 7 -1.43 1.59 -21.09
CA ALA A 7 -1.79 2.64 -20.13
C ALA A 7 -1.28 4.02 -20.62
N HIS A 8 -0.02 4.09 -21.03
CA HIS A 8 0.58 5.31 -21.54
C HIS A 8 -0.10 5.82 -22.82
N GLN A 9 -0.48 4.92 -23.74
CA GLN A 9 -1.25 5.29 -24.94
C GLN A 9 -2.63 5.86 -24.61
N GLN A 10 -3.20 5.53 -23.44
CA GLN A 10 -4.44 6.11 -22.94
C GLN A 10 -4.21 7.37 -22.07
N GLY A 11 -2.96 7.82 -21.88
CA GLY A 11 -2.61 8.99 -21.08
C GLY A 11 -2.67 8.75 -19.57
N ALA A 12 -2.61 7.49 -19.12
CA ALA A 12 -2.61 7.13 -17.71
C ALA A 12 -1.20 6.77 -17.24
N ALA A 13 -0.79 7.28 -16.06
CA ALA A 13 0.37 6.77 -15.36
C ALA A 13 0.06 5.42 -14.73
N ILE A 14 1.06 4.54 -14.64
CA ILE A 14 0.94 3.21 -14.08
C ILE A 14 2.16 2.85 -13.23
N GLY A 15 1.92 2.46 -11.99
CA GLY A 15 2.96 2.00 -11.08
C GLY A 15 2.79 0.54 -10.67
N VAL A 16 3.74 0.06 -9.90
CA VAL A 16 3.71 -1.29 -9.33
C VAL A 16 3.94 -1.24 -7.82
N GLN A 17 3.13 -2.02 -7.09
CA GLN A 17 3.36 -2.27 -5.67
C GLN A 17 4.22 -3.52 -5.51
N LEU A 18 5.41 -3.35 -4.90
CA LEU A 18 6.32 -4.44 -4.55
C LEU A 18 5.95 -4.98 -3.17
N ALA A 19 5.76 -6.28 -3.06
CA ALA A 19 5.29 -6.92 -1.84
C ALA A 19 5.97 -8.27 -1.59
N HIS A 20 6.06 -8.63 -0.30
CA HIS A 20 6.35 -9.98 0.18
C HIS A 20 5.29 -10.35 1.21
N ALA A 21 4.54 -11.41 0.94
CA ALA A 21 3.34 -11.73 1.72
C ALA A 21 3.63 -12.27 3.14
N GLY A 22 4.91 -12.54 3.47
CA GLY A 22 5.31 -12.95 4.79
C GLY A 22 4.62 -14.26 5.23
N ARG A 23 4.19 -14.31 6.48
CA ARG A 23 3.46 -15.45 7.07
C ARG A 23 2.07 -15.69 6.49
N LYS A 24 1.57 -14.79 5.64
CA LYS A 24 0.30 -14.94 4.92
C LYS A 24 0.48 -15.47 3.50
N ALA A 25 1.69 -15.83 3.11
CA ALA A 25 1.96 -16.45 1.81
C ALA A 25 1.47 -17.90 1.77
N SER A 26 1.58 -18.54 0.60
CA SER A 26 1.27 -19.97 0.41
C SER A 26 -0.14 -20.35 0.89
N THR A 27 -1.14 -19.56 0.54
CA THR A 27 -2.54 -19.80 0.92
C THR A 27 -3.40 -20.11 -0.29
N GLU A 28 -4.47 -20.86 -0.05
CA GLU A 28 -5.54 -21.11 -1.01
C GLU A 28 -6.17 -19.79 -1.47
N ALA A 29 -6.59 -19.74 -2.72
CA ALA A 29 -7.24 -18.56 -3.28
C ALA A 29 -8.49 -18.20 -2.47
N ALA A 30 -8.72 -16.90 -2.30
CA ALA A 30 -9.86 -16.38 -1.54
C ALA A 30 -11.23 -16.71 -2.19
N TRP A 31 -11.22 -17.15 -3.44
CA TRP A 31 -12.42 -17.55 -4.20
C TRP A 31 -12.12 -18.78 -5.05
N GLY A 32 -13.14 -19.60 -5.26
CA GLY A 32 -13.03 -20.81 -6.10
C GLY A 32 -12.27 -21.97 -5.48
N SER A 33 -11.82 -21.85 -4.23
CA SER A 33 -11.20 -22.91 -3.44
C SER A 33 -12.21 -23.52 -2.46
N GLU A 34 -12.02 -24.81 -2.11
CA GLU A 34 -12.82 -25.49 -1.06
C GLU A 34 -12.46 -24.98 0.34
N ASN A 35 -11.23 -24.47 0.52
CA ASN A 35 -10.70 -23.98 1.80
C ASN A 35 -10.07 -22.58 1.66
N PRO A 36 -10.85 -21.53 1.34
CA PRO A 36 -10.31 -20.20 1.07
C PRO A 36 -9.42 -19.68 2.21
N GLY A 37 -8.22 -19.22 1.85
CA GLY A 37 -7.30 -18.60 2.79
C GLY A 37 -6.59 -19.56 3.76
N ARG A 38 -6.68 -20.88 3.58
CA ARG A 38 -5.87 -21.85 4.35
C ARG A 38 -4.49 -22.02 3.73
N SER A 39 -3.51 -22.40 4.55
CA SER A 39 -2.18 -22.75 4.07
C SER A 39 -2.22 -23.93 3.10
N ILE A 40 -1.40 -23.85 2.04
CA ILE A 40 -1.19 -24.92 1.08
C ILE A 40 0.05 -25.68 1.51
N ALA A 41 -0.08 -26.99 1.72
CA ALA A 41 1.04 -27.84 2.10
C ALA A 41 2.07 -27.95 0.95
N PRO A 42 3.38 -28.16 1.26
CA PRO A 42 4.43 -28.26 0.23
C PRO A 42 4.19 -29.32 -0.85
N GLN A 43 3.61 -30.47 -0.48
CA GLN A 43 3.26 -31.52 -1.43
C GLN A 43 2.13 -31.14 -2.39
N ASP A 44 1.35 -30.12 -2.07
CA ASP A 44 0.23 -29.61 -2.87
C ASP A 44 0.62 -28.34 -3.66
N GLY A 45 1.92 -28.02 -3.69
CA GLY A 45 2.47 -26.86 -4.42
C GLY A 45 2.66 -25.61 -3.58
N GLY A 46 2.42 -25.69 -2.26
CA GLY A 46 2.75 -24.64 -1.31
C GLY A 46 4.24 -24.59 -0.98
N TRP A 47 4.61 -23.69 -0.08
CA TRP A 47 5.99 -23.53 0.40
C TRP A 47 6.03 -23.07 1.85
N GLN A 48 7.17 -23.26 2.52
CA GLN A 48 7.42 -22.71 3.85
C GLN A 48 7.44 -21.20 3.81
N THR A 49 6.54 -20.57 4.57
CA THR A 49 6.47 -19.12 4.68
C THR A 49 7.57 -18.56 5.57
N ALA A 50 7.89 -17.28 5.43
CA ALA A 50 8.91 -16.61 6.21
C ALA A 50 8.32 -15.40 6.94
N GLY A 51 8.87 -15.07 8.10
CA GLY A 51 8.47 -13.93 8.91
C GLY A 51 9.61 -13.37 9.78
N PRO A 52 9.38 -12.32 10.56
CA PRO A 52 10.36 -11.83 11.53
C PRO A 52 10.59 -12.81 12.68
N SER A 53 9.58 -13.59 13.03
CA SER A 53 9.55 -14.56 14.12
C SER A 53 8.63 -15.72 13.78
N ALA A 54 8.77 -16.84 14.46
CA ALA A 54 7.93 -18.04 14.30
C ALA A 54 6.54 -17.84 14.94
N VAL A 55 5.83 -16.79 14.53
CA VAL A 55 4.49 -16.42 15.02
C VAL A 55 3.49 -16.56 13.90
N ALA A 56 2.67 -17.59 13.92
CA ALA A 56 1.65 -17.82 12.90
C ALA A 56 0.58 -16.71 12.86
N PHE A 57 0.07 -16.42 11.65
CA PHE A 57 -1.21 -15.70 11.57
C PHE A 57 -2.34 -16.68 11.95
N PRO A 58 -3.36 -16.26 12.72
CA PRO A 58 -4.42 -17.16 13.16
C PRO A 58 -5.06 -17.94 12.00
N GLY A 59 -4.97 -19.26 12.07
CA GLY A 59 -5.48 -20.19 11.05
C GLY A 59 -4.52 -20.52 9.91
N LEU A 60 -3.30 -20.02 9.93
CA LEU A 60 -2.22 -20.34 8.98
C LEU A 60 -1.08 -21.08 9.67
N ASP A 61 -0.23 -21.69 8.86
CA ASP A 61 0.97 -22.38 9.34
C ASP A 61 2.01 -21.39 9.88
N GLU A 62 2.86 -21.88 10.78
CA GLU A 62 3.94 -21.12 11.38
C GLU A 62 5.01 -20.78 10.34
N PRO A 63 5.43 -19.50 10.22
CA PRO A 63 6.52 -19.12 9.32
C PRO A 63 7.87 -19.52 9.89
N GLU A 64 8.87 -19.68 9.03
CA GLU A 64 10.27 -19.73 9.41
C GLU A 64 10.75 -18.31 9.75
N GLU A 65 11.46 -18.17 10.87
CA GLU A 65 12.10 -16.91 11.23
C GLU A 65 13.27 -16.63 10.28
N LEU A 66 13.26 -15.45 9.65
CA LEU A 66 14.37 -15.02 8.79
C LEU A 66 15.64 -14.79 9.60
N ASP A 67 16.72 -15.46 9.21
CA ASP A 67 18.06 -15.13 9.66
C ASP A 67 18.60 -13.87 8.94
N GLU A 68 19.78 -13.40 9.32
CA GLU A 68 20.41 -12.20 8.74
C GLU A 68 20.57 -12.34 7.21
N ARG A 69 20.94 -13.52 6.72
CA ARG A 69 21.05 -13.79 5.28
C ARG A 69 19.69 -13.73 4.59
N GLY A 70 18.64 -14.28 5.17
CA GLY A 70 17.28 -14.21 4.64
C GLY A 70 16.78 -12.76 4.56
N ILE A 71 17.12 -11.93 5.54
CA ILE A 71 16.85 -10.49 5.54
C ILE A 71 17.58 -9.80 4.38
N ASP A 72 18.86 -10.10 4.19
CA ASP A 72 19.66 -9.53 3.08
C ASP A 72 19.12 -9.98 1.71
N ASP A 73 18.72 -11.22 1.57
CA ASP A 73 18.10 -11.76 0.36
C ASP A 73 16.78 -11.06 0.05
N VAL A 74 15.96 -10.72 1.07
CA VAL A 74 14.73 -9.92 0.90
C VAL A 74 15.04 -8.51 0.42
N VAL A 75 16.01 -7.80 1.01
CA VAL A 75 16.44 -6.47 0.57
C VAL A 75 16.88 -6.50 -0.89
N ALA A 76 17.71 -7.47 -1.26
CA ALA A 76 18.20 -7.64 -2.63
C ALA A 76 17.05 -7.94 -3.62
N ALA A 77 16.05 -8.73 -3.21
CA ALA A 77 14.89 -9.06 -4.03
C ALA A 77 14.00 -7.85 -4.31
N PHE A 78 13.78 -6.96 -3.33
CA PHE A 78 13.06 -5.70 -3.52
C PHE A 78 13.81 -4.77 -4.50
N ALA A 79 15.12 -4.57 -4.32
CA ALA A 79 15.94 -3.78 -5.24
C ALA A 79 15.93 -4.35 -6.66
N ALA A 80 16.05 -5.68 -6.81
CA ALA A 80 15.97 -6.33 -8.11
C ALA A 80 14.58 -6.19 -8.75
N SER A 81 13.51 -6.19 -7.95
CA SER A 81 12.14 -5.97 -8.43
C SER A 81 11.92 -4.53 -8.88
N ALA A 82 12.49 -3.56 -8.17
CA ALA A 82 12.45 -2.15 -8.56
C ALA A 82 13.18 -1.91 -9.90
N ARG A 83 14.36 -2.52 -10.12
CA ARG A 83 15.03 -2.45 -11.44
C ARG A 83 14.15 -2.97 -12.57
N ARG A 84 13.45 -4.09 -12.35
CA ARG A 84 12.50 -4.64 -13.35
C ARG A 84 11.31 -3.71 -13.59
N ALA A 85 10.87 -2.96 -12.58
CA ALA A 85 9.83 -1.93 -12.76
C ALA A 85 10.31 -0.79 -13.66
N VAL A 86 11.55 -0.32 -13.46
CA VAL A 86 12.19 0.68 -14.33
C VAL A 86 12.33 0.15 -15.76
N GLU A 87 12.85 -1.07 -15.94
CA GLU A 87 12.98 -1.73 -17.25
C GLU A 87 11.62 -1.92 -17.95
N ALA A 88 10.55 -2.11 -17.17
CA ALA A 88 9.18 -2.19 -17.66
C ALA A 88 8.57 -0.82 -18.00
N ASN A 89 9.28 0.28 -17.75
CA ASN A 89 8.83 1.66 -17.93
C ASN A 89 7.62 2.02 -17.05
N MET A 90 7.59 1.54 -15.78
CA MET A 90 6.63 1.99 -14.79
C MET A 90 6.90 3.44 -14.40
N ASP A 91 5.85 4.19 -14.05
CA ASP A 91 5.95 5.60 -13.69
C ASP A 91 6.30 5.82 -12.22
N PHE A 92 5.98 4.86 -11.34
CA PHE A 92 6.31 4.91 -9.92
C PHE A 92 6.37 3.50 -9.32
N VAL A 93 7.00 3.40 -8.15
CA VAL A 93 7.08 2.18 -7.35
C VAL A 93 6.48 2.42 -5.97
N GLU A 94 5.75 1.45 -5.45
CA GLU A 94 5.25 1.46 -4.08
C GLU A 94 5.77 0.25 -3.32
N LEU A 95 6.24 0.45 -2.08
CA LEU A 95 6.58 -0.63 -1.15
C LEU A 95 5.38 -0.97 -0.29
N HIS A 96 5.03 -2.25 -0.24
CA HIS A 96 3.92 -2.72 0.58
C HIS A 96 4.36 -3.03 2.01
N GLY A 97 4.32 -2.04 2.89
CA GLY A 97 4.62 -2.14 4.32
C GLY A 97 3.38 -2.24 5.22
N ALA A 98 2.29 -2.82 4.72
CA ALA A 98 0.99 -2.84 5.40
C ALA A 98 0.36 -4.23 5.46
N HIS A 99 -0.85 -4.32 6.05
CA HIS A 99 -1.81 -5.43 5.98
C HIS A 99 -1.29 -6.78 6.50
N GLY A 100 -0.32 -6.77 7.42
CA GLY A 100 0.25 -8.00 8.00
C GLY A 100 1.03 -8.82 6.98
N TYR A 101 1.64 -8.17 5.99
CA TYR A 101 2.66 -8.73 5.14
C TYR A 101 4.05 -8.47 5.71
N LEU A 102 5.10 -9.02 5.14
CA LEU A 102 6.42 -9.13 5.75
C LEU A 102 6.93 -7.82 6.38
N LEU A 103 6.85 -6.70 5.66
CA LEU A 103 7.37 -5.42 6.16
C LEU A 103 6.55 -4.88 7.34
N HIS A 104 5.23 -5.10 7.32
CA HIS A 104 4.37 -4.80 8.47
C HIS A 104 4.62 -5.76 9.64
N GLU A 105 4.87 -7.05 9.35
CA GLU A 105 5.20 -8.03 10.39
C GLU A 105 6.45 -7.63 11.17
N PHE A 106 7.47 -7.08 10.49
CA PHE A 106 8.67 -6.54 11.14
C PHE A 106 8.35 -5.31 11.99
N LEU A 107 7.50 -4.41 11.50
CA LEU A 107 7.13 -3.18 12.22
C LEU A 107 6.33 -3.45 13.49
N SER A 108 5.40 -4.39 13.46
CA SER A 108 4.45 -4.63 14.56
C SER A 108 5.04 -5.52 15.65
N PRO A 109 4.96 -5.11 16.93
CA PRO A 109 5.40 -5.96 18.05
C PRO A 109 4.50 -7.21 18.23
N LEU A 110 3.33 -7.27 17.61
CA LEU A 110 2.43 -8.44 17.67
C LEU A 110 2.88 -9.60 16.78
N SER A 111 3.84 -9.39 15.90
CA SER A 111 4.39 -10.40 14.99
C SER A 111 5.91 -10.45 15.00
N ASN A 112 6.56 -9.49 15.63
CA ASN A 112 8.01 -9.39 15.73
C ASN A 112 8.45 -9.54 17.20
N GLU A 113 8.88 -10.75 17.56
CA GLU A 113 9.40 -11.09 18.88
C GLU A 113 10.94 -11.15 18.93
N ARG A 114 11.61 -10.64 17.87
CA ARG A 114 13.07 -10.65 17.77
C ARG A 114 13.74 -9.84 18.89
N THR A 115 14.92 -10.32 19.28
CA THR A 115 15.77 -9.68 20.29
C THR A 115 17.06 -9.10 19.71
N ASP A 116 17.25 -9.21 18.40
CA ASP A 116 18.36 -8.64 17.67
C ASP A 116 18.11 -7.21 17.18
N GLU A 117 18.92 -6.70 16.27
CA GLU A 117 18.81 -5.34 15.73
C GLU A 117 17.57 -5.10 14.85
N TYR A 118 16.74 -6.11 14.58
CA TYR A 118 15.48 -6.02 13.84
C TYR A 118 14.24 -6.15 14.74
N GLY A 119 14.43 -6.22 16.08
CA GLY A 119 13.34 -6.38 17.03
C GLY A 119 13.42 -5.44 18.24
N GLY A 120 12.43 -5.48 19.11
CA GLY A 120 12.36 -4.66 20.31
C GLY A 120 11.92 -3.21 20.05
N THR A 121 12.85 -2.26 19.97
CA THR A 121 12.51 -0.83 19.78
C THR A 121 11.90 -0.56 18.41
N LEU A 122 11.16 0.55 18.29
CA LEU A 122 10.55 0.93 17.00
C LEU A 122 11.59 1.13 15.91
N GLU A 123 12.73 1.72 16.25
CA GLU A 123 13.87 1.94 15.35
C GLU A 123 14.39 0.61 14.78
N ASN A 124 14.51 -0.39 15.62
CA ASN A 124 14.94 -1.73 15.20
C ASN A 124 13.89 -2.40 14.32
N ARG A 125 12.61 -2.35 14.72
CA ARG A 125 11.52 -2.93 13.93
C ARG A 125 11.35 -2.26 12.57
N ALA A 126 11.66 -0.97 12.44
CA ALA A 126 11.63 -0.23 11.17
C ALA A 126 12.84 -0.51 10.27
N ARG A 127 13.94 -1.05 10.82
CA ARG A 127 15.22 -1.19 10.13
C ARG A 127 15.12 -1.90 8.78
N LEU A 128 14.38 -3.00 8.69
CA LEU A 128 14.23 -3.71 7.40
C LEU A 128 13.55 -2.84 6.36
N LEU A 129 12.47 -2.15 6.72
CA LEU A 129 11.74 -1.28 5.81
C LEU A 129 12.60 -0.12 5.33
N LEU A 130 13.38 0.51 6.22
CA LEU A 130 14.31 1.60 5.87
C LEU A 130 15.42 1.10 4.94
N ARG A 131 16.04 -0.06 5.24
CA ARG A 131 17.04 -0.68 4.35
C ARG A 131 16.50 -0.97 2.94
N ILE A 132 15.24 -1.44 2.85
CA ILE A 132 14.59 -1.69 1.56
C ILE A 132 14.33 -0.38 0.84
N THR A 133 13.89 0.66 1.56
CA THR A 133 13.65 2.00 0.98
C THR A 133 14.93 2.55 0.37
N ASP A 134 16.05 2.53 1.08
CA ASP A 134 17.36 2.91 0.55
C ASP A 134 17.75 2.10 -0.68
N ALA A 135 17.69 0.77 -0.58
CA ALA A 135 18.09 -0.13 -1.66
C ALA A 135 17.23 0.02 -2.93
N VAL A 136 15.96 0.40 -2.78
CA VAL A 136 15.07 0.69 -3.91
C VAL A 136 15.36 2.08 -4.45
N ARG A 137 15.52 3.10 -3.60
CA ARG A 137 15.87 4.46 -4.04
C ARG A 137 17.17 4.50 -4.84
N ASP A 138 18.17 3.72 -4.43
CA ASP A 138 19.48 3.62 -5.10
C ASP A 138 19.40 3.08 -6.55
N VAL A 139 18.33 2.38 -6.91
CA VAL A 139 18.22 1.67 -8.19
C VAL A 139 17.14 2.20 -9.13
N ILE A 140 16.30 3.11 -8.67
CA ILE A 140 15.29 3.77 -9.49
C ILE A 140 15.76 5.21 -9.83
N PRO A 141 15.30 5.81 -10.94
CA PRO A 141 15.60 7.21 -11.27
C PRO A 141 15.24 8.18 -10.14
N GLU A 142 16.00 9.27 -9.99
CA GLU A 142 15.78 10.27 -8.95
C GLU A 142 14.38 10.92 -9.05
N ASP A 143 13.88 11.11 -10.25
CA ASP A 143 12.57 11.68 -10.57
C ASP A 143 11.41 10.66 -10.56
N MET A 144 11.71 9.37 -10.35
CA MET A 144 10.68 8.34 -10.20
C MET A 144 10.11 8.31 -8.78
N PRO A 145 8.80 8.56 -8.57
CA PRO A 145 8.22 8.54 -7.25
C PRO A 145 8.34 7.17 -6.55
N LEU A 146 8.75 7.20 -5.28
CA LEU A 146 8.78 6.05 -4.38
C LEU A 146 7.72 6.24 -3.29
N LEU A 147 6.68 5.42 -3.33
CA LEU A 147 5.62 5.42 -2.35
C LEU A 147 5.84 4.29 -1.34
N VAL A 148 5.37 4.49 -0.12
CA VAL A 148 5.35 3.41 0.89
C VAL A 148 3.97 3.30 1.51
N ARG A 149 3.37 2.12 1.38
CA ARG A 149 2.08 1.83 2.01
C ARG A 149 2.27 1.28 3.40
N LEU A 150 1.61 1.89 4.39
CA LEU A 150 1.68 1.51 5.80
C LEU A 150 0.29 1.23 6.38
N SER A 151 0.21 0.30 7.33
CA SER A 151 -0.92 0.21 8.26
C SER A 151 -0.67 1.15 9.43
N ALA A 152 -1.43 2.23 9.52
CA ALA A 152 -1.28 3.26 10.55
C ALA A 152 -1.44 2.74 11.97
N THR A 153 -2.21 1.67 12.15
CA THR A 153 -2.45 1.03 13.46
C THR A 153 -2.89 -0.42 13.26
N ASP A 154 -2.58 -1.27 14.23
CA ASP A 154 -3.09 -2.65 14.29
C ASP A 154 -4.51 -2.74 14.85
N TRP A 155 -5.07 -1.66 15.39
CA TRP A 155 -6.35 -1.63 16.10
C TRP A 155 -6.42 -2.60 17.29
N THR A 156 -5.28 -3.00 17.82
CA THR A 156 -5.14 -3.97 18.89
C THR A 156 -4.15 -3.45 19.94
N GLU A 157 -4.48 -3.64 21.21
CA GLU A 157 -3.58 -3.26 22.32
C GLU A 157 -2.21 -3.96 22.19
N GLY A 158 -1.15 -3.23 22.42
CA GLY A 158 0.22 -3.71 22.27
C GLY A 158 0.71 -3.76 20.81
N GLY A 159 -0.11 -3.43 19.82
CA GLY A 159 0.27 -3.33 18.44
C GLY A 159 0.79 -1.96 18.01
N LEU A 160 1.03 -1.79 16.71
CA LEU A 160 1.40 -0.51 16.11
C LEU A 160 0.36 0.56 16.37
N THR A 161 0.82 1.75 16.74
CA THR A 161 0.00 2.96 16.94
C THR A 161 0.21 3.97 15.82
N VAL A 162 -0.72 4.91 15.66
CA VAL A 162 -0.56 6.02 14.71
C VAL A 162 0.67 6.86 15.03
N ALA A 163 0.99 7.01 16.31
CA ALA A 163 2.20 7.73 16.73
C ALA A 163 3.48 7.03 16.28
N ASP A 164 3.54 5.70 16.37
CA ASP A 164 4.67 4.91 15.86
C ASP A 164 4.78 5.07 14.34
N THR A 165 3.67 4.92 13.63
CA THR A 165 3.65 5.02 12.16
C THR A 165 3.99 6.43 11.70
N SER A 166 3.59 7.48 12.42
CA SER A 166 4.01 8.86 12.12
C SER A 166 5.53 9.02 12.21
N ARG A 167 6.17 8.44 13.25
CA ARG A 167 7.65 8.47 13.36
C ARG A 167 8.32 7.72 12.20
N VAL A 168 7.83 6.51 11.90
CA VAL A 168 8.34 5.70 10.76
C VAL A 168 8.16 6.45 9.45
N SER A 169 7.04 7.13 9.25
CA SER A 169 6.77 7.93 8.04
C SER A 169 7.78 9.07 7.87
N GLY A 170 8.14 9.76 8.94
CA GLY A 170 9.21 10.77 8.92
C GLY A 170 10.55 10.18 8.49
N TRP A 171 10.96 9.05 9.07
CA TRP A 171 12.19 8.36 8.68
C TRP A 171 12.17 7.90 7.22
N LEU A 172 11.04 7.39 6.73
CA LEU A 172 10.92 6.95 5.34
C LEU A 172 11.15 8.10 4.34
N VAL A 173 10.64 9.29 4.63
CA VAL A 173 10.89 10.47 3.79
C VAL A 173 12.36 10.89 3.85
N GLU A 174 13.02 10.83 5.02
CA GLU A 174 14.47 11.04 5.15
C GLU A 174 15.28 10.02 4.33
N HIS A 175 14.74 8.81 4.14
CA HIS A 175 15.30 7.73 3.31
C HIS A 175 14.83 7.77 1.85
N GLY A 176 14.15 8.83 1.41
CA GLY A 176 13.80 9.08 0.00
C GLY A 176 12.45 8.56 -0.45
N ALA A 177 11.51 8.27 0.46
CA ALA A 177 10.11 8.07 0.10
C ALA A 177 9.45 9.44 -0.18
N ASP A 178 8.64 9.50 -1.23
CA ASP A 178 7.98 10.73 -1.68
C ASP A 178 6.57 10.88 -1.11
N LEU A 179 5.90 9.75 -0.79
CA LEU A 179 4.52 9.75 -0.30
C LEU A 179 4.23 8.50 0.54
N ILE A 180 3.44 8.67 1.60
CA ILE A 180 2.95 7.58 2.45
C ILE A 180 1.50 7.27 2.12
N ASP A 181 1.21 6.06 1.62
CA ASP A 181 -0.15 5.54 1.44
C ASP A 181 -0.64 4.95 2.77
N VAL A 182 -1.65 5.59 3.37
CA VAL A 182 -2.10 5.30 4.73
C VAL A 182 -3.32 4.39 4.72
N SER A 183 -3.09 3.13 5.11
CA SER A 183 -4.12 2.13 5.39
C SER A 183 -4.15 1.78 6.89
N SER A 184 -4.73 0.64 7.29
CA SER A 184 -4.72 0.17 8.69
C SER A 184 -4.97 -1.32 8.81
N ALA A 185 -4.64 -1.90 9.97
CA ALA A 185 -4.98 -3.25 10.40
C ALA A 185 -4.34 -4.40 9.61
N ALA A 186 -4.94 -5.57 9.80
CA ALA A 186 -4.71 -6.84 9.11
C ALA A 186 -3.39 -7.56 9.47
N ASN A 187 -2.62 -7.07 10.44
CA ASN A 187 -1.51 -7.86 11.02
C ASN A 187 -2.03 -8.97 11.94
N VAL A 188 -3.08 -8.67 12.71
CA VAL A 188 -3.84 -9.61 13.53
C VAL A 188 -5.33 -9.35 13.32
N PRO A 189 -6.23 -10.29 13.68
CA PRO A 189 -7.65 -10.01 13.74
C PRO A 189 -7.94 -8.88 14.72
N ALA A 190 -8.73 -7.88 14.30
CA ALA A 190 -9.07 -6.72 15.11
C ALA A 190 -10.48 -6.22 14.79
N GLU A 191 -11.12 -5.57 15.77
CA GLU A 191 -12.35 -4.82 15.54
C GLU A 191 -12.01 -3.44 14.96
N ILE A 192 -12.41 -3.21 13.71
CA ILE A 192 -12.09 -1.98 12.98
C ILE A 192 -13.36 -1.14 12.89
N PRO A 193 -13.33 0.17 13.23
CA PRO A 193 -14.48 1.06 13.12
C PRO A 193 -14.73 1.45 11.65
N VAL A 194 -15.17 0.48 10.84
CA VAL A 194 -15.34 0.64 9.40
C VAL A 194 -16.51 1.57 9.07
N GLY A 195 -16.28 2.57 8.25
CA GLY A 195 -17.27 3.51 7.75
C GLY A 195 -16.70 4.38 6.62
N PRO A 196 -17.50 5.24 5.96
CA PRO A 196 -17.01 6.10 4.90
C PRO A 196 -15.84 6.97 5.35
N GLY A 197 -14.67 6.80 4.71
CA GLY A 197 -13.45 7.55 5.02
C GLY A 197 -12.77 7.19 6.36
N TYR A 198 -13.04 6.02 6.94
CA TYR A 198 -12.59 5.67 8.30
C TYR A 198 -11.07 5.75 8.52
N GLN A 199 -10.27 5.71 7.47
CA GLN A 199 -8.81 5.85 7.55
C GLN A 199 -8.32 7.28 7.28
N VAL A 200 -9.19 8.19 6.84
CA VAL A 200 -8.81 9.60 6.58
C VAL A 200 -8.25 10.29 7.83
N PRO A 201 -8.84 10.13 9.04
CA PRO A 201 -8.26 10.71 10.25
C PRO A 201 -6.84 10.23 10.54
N LEU A 202 -6.54 8.95 10.25
CA LEU A 202 -5.19 8.38 10.43
C LEU A 202 -4.19 9.02 9.46
N ALA A 203 -4.57 9.16 8.18
CA ALA A 203 -3.76 9.85 7.18
C ALA A 203 -3.50 11.31 7.56
N THR A 204 -4.53 12.02 8.02
CA THR A 204 -4.42 13.42 8.48
C THR A 204 -3.47 13.55 9.68
N GLU A 205 -3.54 12.62 10.64
CA GLU A 205 -2.66 12.62 11.80
C GLU A 205 -1.20 12.39 11.40
N ILE A 206 -0.92 11.40 10.53
CA ILE A 206 0.43 11.15 10.01
C ILE A 206 0.94 12.38 9.25
N LYS A 207 0.13 12.95 8.33
CA LYS A 207 0.47 14.14 7.57
C LYS A 207 0.87 15.31 8.48
N THR A 208 0.08 15.59 9.50
CA THR A 208 0.28 16.74 10.38
C THR A 208 1.42 16.53 11.38
N THR A 209 1.60 15.31 11.88
CA THR A 209 2.59 14.98 12.89
C THR A 209 3.98 14.78 12.29
N ALA A 210 4.08 14.07 11.17
CA ALA A 210 5.35 13.82 10.50
C ALA A 210 5.73 14.90 9.47
N GLY A 211 4.76 15.72 9.03
CA GLY A 211 5.00 16.76 8.02
C GLY A 211 5.27 16.18 6.62
N VAL A 212 4.69 15.02 6.30
CA VAL A 212 4.95 14.27 5.05
C VAL A 212 3.72 14.24 4.13
N PRO A 213 3.91 14.13 2.80
CA PRO A 213 2.80 13.89 1.89
C PRO A 213 2.13 12.54 2.15
N VAL A 214 0.79 12.50 2.10
CA VAL A 214 0.02 11.27 2.34
C VAL A 214 -1.05 11.03 1.30
N ALA A 215 -1.32 9.75 1.03
CA ALA A 215 -2.52 9.29 0.36
C ALA A 215 -3.50 8.69 1.38
N ALA A 216 -4.78 8.95 1.20
CA ALA A 216 -5.85 8.38 2.01
C ALA A 216 -6.68 7.37 1.22
N VAL A 217 -6.99 6.26 1.86
CA VAL A 217 -7.86 5.19 1.33
C VAL A 217 -8.87 4.78 2.41
N GLY A 218 -9.95 4.12 2.03
CA GLY A 218 -10.88 3.49 2.98
C GLY A 218 -12.31 3.97 2.83
N MET A 219 -13.11 3.26 2.01
CA MET A 219 -14.51 3.59 1.72
C MET A 219 -14.71 5.04 1.27
N ILE A 220 -13.81 5.52 0.41
CA ILE A 220 -13.95 6.74 -0.36
C ILE A 220 -14.54 6.32 -1.70
N ASP A 221 -15.83 6.57 -1.92
CA ASP A 221 -16.59 6.03 -3.04
C ASP A 221 -17.38 7.09 -3.83
N THR A 222 -17.28 8.37 -3.43
CA THR A 222 -17.89 9.47 -4.16
C THR A 222 -16.88 10.55 -4.52
N ALA A 223 -17.12 11.23 -5.64
CA ALA A 223 -16.33 12.37 -6.10
C ALA A 223 -16.28 13.49 -5.05
N TRP A 224 -17.41 13.79 -4.41
CA TRP A 224 -17.48 14.87 -3.42
C TRP A 224 -16.73 14.56 -2.13
N GLN A 225 -16.73 13.28 -1.70
CA GLN A 225 -15.93 12.86 -0.56
C GLN A 225 -14.43 12.96 -0.88
N ALA A 226 -14.01 12.49 -2.07
CA ALA A 226 -12.63 12.59 -2.52
C ALA A 226 -12.16 14.05 -2.61
N GLU A 227 -12.97 14.92 -3.23
CA GLU A 227 -12.70 16.35 -3.36
C GLU A 227 -12.60 17.02 -1.99
N GLN A 228 -13.51 16.73 -1.07
CA GLN A 228 -13.48 17.28 0.28
C GLN A 228 -12.15 16.95 0.98
N ILE A 229 -11.69 15.71 0.90
CA ILE A 229 -10.44 15.26 1.56
C ILE A 229 -9.25 16.06 1.05
N VAL A 230 -9.12 16.21 -0.26
CA VAL A 230 -7.99 16.92 -0.89
C VAL A 230 -8.11 18.43 -0.70
N ALA A 231 -9.28 19.01 -1.01
CA ALA A 231 -9.49 20.46 -0.95
C ALA A 231 -9.39 21.03 0.47
N THR A 232 -9.70 20.25 1.50
CA THR A 232 -9.53 20.66 2.89
C THR A 232 -8.16 20.30 3.48
N GLY A 233 -7.27 19.67 2.69
CA GLY A 233 -5.90 19.36 3.08
C GLY A 233 -5.76 18.17 4.04
N LEU A 234 -6.80 17.33 4.19
CA LEU A 234 -6.76 16.14 5.05
C LEU A 234 -5.80 15.08 4.51
N ALA A 235 -5.67 14.98 3.20
CA ALA A 235 -4.65 14.20 2.51
C ALA A 235 -4.27 14.91 1.20
N ASP A 236 -3.16 14.48 0.58
CA ASP A 236 -2.68 15.05 -0.69
C ASP A 236 -3.22 14.27 -1.89
N VAL A 237 -3.47 12.98 -1.70
CA VAL A 237 -3.98 12.05 -2.71
C VAL A 237 -5.09 11.20 -2.12
N VAL A 238 -6.04 10.76 -2.96
CA VAL A 238 -7.09 9.81 -2.60
C VAL A 238 -6.95 8.55 -3.45
N LEU A 239 -7.09 7.39 -2.82
CA LEU A 239 -7.04 6.09 -3.47
C LEU A 239 -8.41 5.41 -3.44
N MET A 240 -8.88 4.95 -4.59
CA MET A 240 -10.15 4.27 -4.78
C MET A 240 -9.92 2.87 -5.34
N GLY A 241 -10.07 1.82 -4.51
CA GLY A 241 -9.92 0.44 -4.94
C GLY A 241 -11.24 -0.17 -5.40
N ARG A 242 -12.11 -0.51 -4.43
CA ARG A 242 -13.40 -1.19 -4.70
C ARG A 242 -14.34 -0.39 -5.59
N GLU A 243 -14.30 0.94 -5.51
CA GLU A 243 -15.10 1.79 -6.40
C GLU A 243 -14.63 1.68 -7.84
N ALA A 244 -13.33 1.68 -8.11
CA ALA A 244 -12.79 1.48 -9.45
C ALA A 244 -13.11 0.08 -10.03
N LEU A 245 -13.32 -0.94 -9.18
CA LEU A 245 -13.81 -2.25 -9.62
C LEU A 245 -15.30 -2.23 -10.00
N ARG A 246 -16.11 -1.40 -9.32
CA ARG A 246 -17.54 -1.23 -9.61
C ARG A 246 -17.78 -0.31 -10.82
N ASP A 247 -17.05 0.80 -10.87
CA ASP A 247 -17.10 1.77 -11.98
C ASP A 247 -15.69 1.97 -12.57
N PRO A 248 -15.35 1.29 -13.67
CA PRO A 248 -14.06 1.48 -14.36
C PRO A 248 -13.86 2.91 -14.89
N HIS A 249 -14.92 3.70 -14.96
CA HIS A 249 -14.91 5.09 -15.40
C HIS A 249 -15.01 6.10 -14.23
N VAL A 250 -14.71 5.67 -13.01
CA VAL A 250 -14.84 6.49 -11.80
C VAL A 250 -14.19 7.88 -11.93
N ALA A 251 -13.03 7.98 -12.59
CA ALA A 251 -12.35 9.26 -12.81
C ALA A 251 -13.17 10.20 -13.71
N LEU A 252 -13.77 9.69 -14.78
CA LEU A 252 -14.65 10.46 -15.66
C LEU A 252 -15.96 10.83 -14.98
N THR A 253 -16.52 9.89 -14.20
CA THR A 253 -17.71 10.10 -13.38
C THR A 253 -17.47 11.21 -12.35
N ALA A 254 -16.30 11.18 -11.68
CA ALA A 254 -15.89 12.20 -10.71
C ALA A 254 -15.68 13.57 -11.36
N ALA A 255 -14.94 13.64 -12.47
CA ALA A 255 -14.72 14.89 -13.20
C ALA A 255 -16.04 15.56 -13.61
N ARG A 256 -17.00 14.78 -14.09
CA ARG A 256 -18.34 15.27 -14.42
C ARG A 256 -19.09 15.76 -13.20
N ALA A 257 -19.11 15.01 -12.11
CA ALA A 257 -19.82 15.37 -10.87
C ALA A 257 -19.27 16.66 -10.27
N LEU A 258 -17.95 16.85 -10.27
CA LEU A 258 -17.25 18.03 -9.77
C LEU A 258 -17.31 19.22 -10.75
N GLY A 259 -17.79 18.99 -11.95
CA GLY A 259 -17.96 20.05 -12.95
C GLY A 259 -16.66 20.50 -13.60
N VAL A 260 -15.64 19.65 -13.65
CA VAL A 260 -14.42 19.87 -14.42
C VAL A 260 -14.78 20.15 -15.88
N GLN A 261 -14.20 21.20 -16.47
CA GLN A 261 -14.58 21.63 -17.82
C GLN A 261 -13.85 20.85 -18.91
N GLU A 262 -12.56 20.57 -18.66
CA GLU A 262 -11.67 19.90 -19.61
C GLU A 262 -11.07 18.66 -18.94
N PHE A 263 -11.42 17.50 -19.46
CA PHE A 263 -10.84 16.22 -19.09
C PHE A 263 -10.88 15.29 -20.28
N PRO A 264 -9.92 14.36 -20.40
CA PRO A 264 -9.84 13.47 -21.57
C PRO A 264 -11.04 12.51 -21.61
N VAL A 265 -11.77 12.57 -22.72
CA VAL A 265 -12.89 11.66 -23.00
C VAL A 265 -12.66 11.04 -24.38
N PRO A 266 -12.80 9.72 -24.55
CA PRO A 266 -12.76 9.11 -25.87
C PRO A 266 -13.80 9.76 -26.81
N GLY A 267 -13.42 10.12 -28.04
CA GLY A 267 -14.24 10.92 -28.95
C GLY A 267 -15.65 10.38 -29.18
N GLN A 268 -15.82 9.04 -29.18
CA GLN A 268 -17.12 8.40 -29.31
C GLN A 268 -18.07 8.64 -28.12
N TYR A 269 -17.54 9.05 -26.95
CA TYR A 269 -18.31 9.32 -25.74
C TYR A 269 -18.49 10.83 -25.44
N GLU A 270 -17.85 11.72 -26.19
CA GLU A 270 -17.89 13.16 -25.94
C GLU A 270 -19.32 13.70 -25.72
N ARG A 271 -20.30 13.22 -26.48
CA ARG A 271 -21.70 13.67 -26.36
C ARG A 271 -22.31 13.41 -24.99
N ALA A 272 -21.87 12.36 -24.30
CA ALA A 272 -22.33 12.02 -22.94
C ALA A 272 -21.79 12.97 -21.89
N TYR A 273 -20.62 13.58 -22.14
CA TYR A 273 -19.91 14.45 -21.19
C TYR A 273 -20.02 15.95 -21.55
N ARG A 274 -20.49 16.31 -22.75
CA ARG A 274 -20.78 17.70 -23.09
C ARG A 274 -21.91 18.22 -22.22
N ARG A 275 -21.71 19.35 -21.53
CA ARG A 275 -22.81 20.03 -20.85
C ARG A 275 -23.81 20.51 -21.90
N PRO A 276 -25.13 20.30 -21.67
CA PRO A 276 -26.11 21.00 -22.49
C PRO A 276 -25.89 22.53 -22.34
N PRO A 277 -26.08 23.30 -23.42
CA PRO A 277 -25.99 24.76 -23.33
C PRO A 277 -26.89 25.22 -22.22
N ARG A 278 -26.39 26.13 -21.33
CA ARG A 278 -27.22 26.75 -20.32
C ARG A 278 -28.34 27.53 -21.06
N THR A 279 -29.55 27.04 -21.00
CA THR A 279 -30.72 27.85 -21.35
C THR A 279 -30.76 29.00 -20.36
N ARG A 280 -30.62 30.23 -20.87
CA ARG A 280 -30.80 31.48 -20.10
C ARG A 280 -32.25 31.63 -19.69
#